data_e7861b37d4740f000ca2a49bf0a86403
#
_entry.id   e7861b37d4740f000ca2a49bf0a86403
#
_cell.length_a   1.000
_cell.length_b   1.000
_cell.length_c   1.000
_cell.angle_alpha   90.00
_cell.angle_beta   90.00
_cell.angle_gamma   90.00
#
_symmetry.space_group_name_H-M   'P 1'
#
loop_
_entity.id
_entity.type
_entity.pdbx_description
1 polymer ?
#
loop_
_entity_poly.entity_id
_entity_poly.type
_entity_poly.pdbx_seq_one_letter_code
_entity_poly.pdbx_strand_id
1 'polypeptide(L)'
;MEIYSPILFIEINNSDYIFSVGDGNDQENFKLIYTCAVPIQGIENNQLTNLDLAFNIIKKNIYLIEQKLNFTFKETVLIINNFNCSFINLTGFKKLNGSQILKENITYILNSLKSNIDIIENKKTILHIFNSKYCLDKKKIENLPIGLFGDFYSHELSFCLINNNDYK
;
A
#
# COMPACT_ATOMS: atom_id res chain seq x y z
N MET A 1 -11.68 -29.66 10.67
CA MET A 1 -11.52 -28.58 11.65
C MET A 1 -11.00 -27.40 10.85
N GLU A 2 -11.88 -26.46 10.53
CA GLU A 2 -11.46 -25.23 9.82
C GLU A 2 -10.51 -24.47 10.72
N ILE A 3 -9.31 -24.19 10.22
CA ILE A 3 -8.33 -23.39 10.95
C ILE A 3 -8.82 -21.95 10.87
N TYR A 4 -9.51 -21.51 11.90
CA TYR A 4 -9.93 -20.14 12.07
C TYR A 4 -8.69 -19.25 12.20
N SER A 5 -8.50 -18.33 11.30
CA SER A 5 -7.36 -17.38 11.33
C SER A 5 -7.88 -15.94 11.26
N PRO A 6 -8.42 -15.43 12.38
CA PRO A 6 -8.93 -14.07 12.41
C PRO A 6 -7.81 -13.05 12.20
N ILE A 7 -8.09 -12.06 11.35
CA ILE A 7 -7.21 -10.94 11.05
C ILE A 7 -7.74 -9.72 11.79
N LEU A 8 -6.85 -8.98 12.44
CA LEU A 8 -7.15 -7.70 13.05
C LEU A 8 -6.94 -6.57 12.04
N PHE A 9 -7.96 -5.76 11.86
CA PHE A 9 -7.91 -4.51 11.10
C PHE A 9 -7.93 -3.35 12.08
N ILE A 10 -7.00 -2.43 11.95
CA ILE A 10 -6.95 -1.19 12.72
C ILE A 10 -7.09 -0.04 11.73
N GLU A 11 -8.20 0.66 11.78
CA GLU A 11 -8.42 1.86 10.99
C GLU A 11 -8.18 3.10 11.85
N ILE A 12 -7.36 4.02 11.34
CA ILE A 12 -7.11 5.33 11.93
C ILE A 12 -7.85 6.36 11.08
N ASN A 13 -8.91 6.95 11.63
CA ASN A 13 -9.64 8.04 10.98
C ASN A 13 -9.43 9.36 11.73
N ASN A 14 -10.23 10.39 11.46
CA ASN A 14 -10.04 11.71 12.06
C ASN A 14 -10.42 11.79 13.55
N SER A 15 -11.26 10.87 14.05
CA SER A 15 -11.84 10.92 15.38
C SER A 15 -11.51 9.70 16.25
N ASP A 16 -11.32 8.54 15.62
CA ASP A 16 -11.26 7.27 16.31
C ASP A 16 -10.20 6.32 15.74
N TYR A 17 -9.70 5.44 16.62
CA TYR A 17 -9.13 4.16 16.24
C TYR A 17 -10.27 3.15 16.16
N ILE A 18 -10.51 2.55 15.00
CA ILE A 18 -11.51 1.51 14.81
C ILE A 18 -10.80 0.16 14.71
N PHE A 19 -11.13 -0.74 15.62
CA PHE A 19 -10.60 -2.09 15.63
C PHE A 19 -11.69 -3.03 15.11
N SER A 20 -11.40 -3.78 14.07
CA SER A 20 -12.30 -4.75 13.46
C SER A 20 -11.61 -6.10 13.34
N VAL A 21 -12.30 -7.17 13.65
CA VAL A 21 -11.79 -8.53 13.50
C VAL A 21 -12.66 -9.28 12.50
N GLY A 22 -12.03 -9.82 11.48
CA GLY A 22 -12.69 -10.56 10.43
C GLY A 22 -12.08 -11.92 10.18
N ASP A 23 -12.84 -12.83 9.57
CA ASP A 23 -12.34 -14.10 9.09
C ASP A 23 -11.67 -13.90 7.73
N GLY A 24 -10.39 -14.29 7.65
CA GLY A 24 -9.56 -14.11 6.45
C GLY A 24 -9.58 -15.31 5.49
N ASN A 25 -10.28 -16.40 5.80
CA ASN A 25 -10.17 -17.64 5.02
C ASN A 25 -10.99 -17.67 3.73
N ASP A 26 -11.92 -16.74 3.54
CA ASP A 26 -12.79 -16.71 2.37
C ASP A 26 -12.86 -15.26 1.81
N GLN A 27 -12.29 -15.04 0.64
CA GLN A 27 -12.33 -13.73 -0.03
C GLN A 27 -13.74 -13.36 -0.51
N GLU A 28 -14.61 -14.35 -0.72
CA GLU A 28 -15.98 -14.10 -1.17
C GLU A 28 -16.96 -13.90 0.00
N ASN A 29 -16.65 -14.42 1.21
CA ASN A 29 -17.52 -14.39 2.38
C ASN A 29 -16.81 -13.82 3.63
N PHE A 30 -16.23 -12.63 3.50
CA PHE A 30 -15.64 -11.96 4.66
C PHE A 30 -16.67 -11.76 5.78
N LYS A 31 -16.43 -12.36 6.93
CA LYS A 31 -17.31 -12.26 8.10
C LYS A 31 -16.68 -11.37 9.17
N LEU A 32 -17.35 -10.26 9.48
CA LEU A 32 -16.97 -9.42 10.62
C LEU A 32 -17.36 -10.13 11.93
N ILE A 33 -16.38 -10.38 12.81
CA ILE A 33 -16.53 -11.08 14.10
C ILE A 33 -16.73 -10.09 15.23
N TYR A 34 -15.96 -8.98 15.20
CA TYR A 34 -15.95 -7.98 16.26
C TYR A 34 -15.58 -6.61 15.69
N THR A 35 -16.13 -5.57 16.27
CA THR A 35 -15.69 -4.19 16.00
C THR A 35 -15.85 -3.33 17.25
N CYS A 36 -14.96 -2.38 17.45
CA CYS A 36 -15.08 -1.30 18.42
C CYS A 36 -14.35 -0.05 17.95
N ALA A 37 -14.80 1.09 18.42
CA ALA A 37 -14.16 2.39 18.18
C ALA A 37 -13.67 2.98 19.51
N VAL A 38 -12.50 3.62 19.46
CA VAL A 38 -11.89 4.29 20.61
C VAL A 38 -11.44 5.68 20.18
N PRO A 39 -11.77 6.75 20.92
CA PRO A 39 -11.37 8.10 20.55
C PRO A 39 -9.87 8.23 20.29
N ILE A 40 -9.51 8.92 19.24
CA ILE A 40 -8.12 9.12 18.85
C ILE A 40 -7.39 9.98 19.86
N GLN A 41 -6.17 9.59 20.22
CA GLN A 41 -5.25 10.37 21.04
C GLN A 41 -3.83 10.13 20.53
N GLY A 42 -2.99 11.15 20.61
CA GLY A 42 -1.63 11.11 20.10
C GLY A 42 -1.51 11.37 18.59
N ILE A 43 -2.64 11.62 17.92
CA ILE A 43 -2.71 12.06 16.52
C ILE A 43 -3.63 13.28 16.48
N GLU A 44 -3.17 14.39 15.88
CA GLU A 44 -3.91 15.61 15.69
C GLU A 44 -3.69 16.14 14.27
N ASN A 45 -4.76 16.56 13.60
CA ASN A 45 -4.68 17.06 12.22
C ASN A 45 -3.94 16.11 11.25
N ASN A 46 -4.17 14.81 11.38
CA ASN A 46 -3.51 13.74 10.61
C ASN A 46 -1.98 13.65 10.81
N GLN A 47 -1.46 14.23 11.89
CA GLN A 47 -0.07 14.14 12.26
C GLN A 47 0.08 13.41 13.59
N LEU A 48 1.07 12.53 13.68
CA LEU A 48 1.42 11.85 14.92
C LEU A 48 2.10 12.85 15.86
N THR A 49 1.38 13.29 16.90
CA THR A 49 1.86 14.27 17.89
C THR A 49 2.45 13.62 19.13
N ASN A 50 2.00 12.41 19.48
CA ASN A 50 2.51 11.66 20.62
C ASN A 50 2.46 10.15 20.35
N LEU A 51 3.61 9.60 19.94
CA LEU A 51 3.75 8.18 19.61
C LEU A 51 3.45 7.25 20.80
N ASP A 52 3.94 7.59 21.99
CA ASP A 52 3.76 6.76 23.18
C ASP A 52 2.28 6.65 23.57
N LEU A 53 1.56 7.75 23.48
CA LEU A 53 0.13 7.77 23.77
C LEU A 53 -0.65 6.94 22.74
N ALA A 54 -0.40 7.14 21.47
CA ALA A 54 -1.02 6.35 20.39
C ALA A 54 -0.71 4.85 20.55
N PHE A 55 0.56 4.51 20.78
CA PHE A 55 1.01 3.14 20.99
C PHE A 55 0.31 2.47 22.18
N ASN A 56 0.24 3.15 23.32
CA ASN A 56 -0.36 2.60 24.54
C ASN A 56 -1.86 2.34 24.36
N ILE A 57 -2.57 3.23 23.66
CA ILE A 57 -3.99 3.06 23.37
C ILE A 57 -4.20 1.85 22.44
N ILE A 58 -3.44 1.77 21.35
CA ILE A 58 -3.55 0.67 20.40
C ILE A 58 -3.21 -0.65 21.09
N LYS A 59 -2.08 -0.73 21.80
CA LYS A 59 -1.66 -1.94 22.54
C LYS A 59 -2.69 -2.41 23.54
N LYS A 60 -3.24 -1.49 24.34
CA LYS A 60 -4.28 -1.81 25.34
C LYS A 60 -5.52 -2.40 24.68
N ASN A 61 -5.98 -1.82 23.58
CA ASN A 61 -7.18 -2.27 22.92
C ASN A 61 -6.98 -3.61 22.20
N ILE A 62 -5.84 -3.83 21.55
CA ILE A 62 -5.48 -5.14 21.01
C ILE A 62 -5.56 -6.21 22.11
N TYR A 63 -4.90 -5.98 23.24
CA TYR A 63 -4.91 -6.90 24.38
C TYR A 63 -6.33 -7.21 24.87
N LEU A 64 -7.20 -6.21 25.01
CA LEU A 64 -8.58 -6.39 25.43
C LEU A 64 -9.40 -7.23 24.43
N ILE A 65 -9.17 -7.02 23.13
CA ILE A 65 -9.84 -7.78 22.07
C ILE A 65 -9.36 -9.23 22.07
N GLU A 66 -8.05 -9.48 22.21
CA GLU A 66 -7.47 -10.81 22.32
C GLU A 66 -8.04 -11.58 23.52
N GLN A 67 -8.15 -10.93 24.66
CA GLN A 67 -8.77 -11.52 25.86
C GLN A 67 -10.25 -11.85 25.62
N LYS A 68 -11.00 -10.95 25.00
CA LYS A 68 -12.42 -11.14 24.71
C LYS A 68 -12.69 -12.27 23.74
N LEU A 69 -11.83 -12.42 22.71
CA LEU A 69 -11.97 -13.43 21.67
C LEU A 69 -11.24 -14.75 22.00
N ASN A 70 -10.46 -14.76 23.08
CA ASN A 70 -9.57 -15.86 23.46
C ASN A 70 -8.65 -16.30 22.31
N PHE A 71 -8.09 -15.32 21.61
CA PHE A 71 -7.25 -15.53 20.42
C PHE A 71 -6.15 -14.47 20.37
N THR A 72 -4.93 -14.85 20.02
CA THR A 72 -3.79 -13.92 19.81
C THR A 72 -3.58 -13.69 18.32
N PHE A 73 -3.64 -12.42 17.90
CA PHE A 73 -3.47 -12.06 16.50
C PHE A 73 -2.02 -12.25 16.04
N LYS A 74 -1.86 -12.89 14.88
CA LYS A 74 -0.57 -13.04 14.21
C LYS A 74 -0.36 -12.02 13.09
N GLU A 75 -1.47 -11.52 12.55
CA GLU A 75 -1.49 -10.59 11.43
C GLU A 75 -2.39 -9.41 11.77
N THR A 76 -1.96 -8.22 11.34
CA THR A 76 -2.70 -6.98 11.51
C THR A 76 -2.64 -6.18 10.23
N VAL A 77 -3.79 -5.69 9.80
CA VAL A 77 -3.90 -4.76 8.66
C VAL A 77 -4.14 -3.36 9.21
N LEU A 78 -3.25 -2.43 8.90
CA LEU A 78 -3.41 -1.02 9.26
C LEU A 78 -4.03 -0.27 8.08
N ILE A 79 -5.14 0.44 8.35
CA ILE A 79 -5.84 1.29 7.40
C ILE A 79 -5.73 2.73 7.90
N ILE A 80 -5.12 3.61 7.12
CA ILE A 80 -4.98 5.02 7.47
C ILE A 80 -5.86 5.83 6.52
N ASN A 81 -6.93 6.41 7.05
CA ASN A 81 -7.78 7.32 6.32
C ASN A 81 -7.16 8.72 6.31
N ASN A 82 -7.41 9.46 5.22
CA ASN A 82 -6.91 10.84 5.06
C ASN A 82 -5.38 10.97 5.13
N PHE A 83 -4.67 9.95 4.68
CA PHE A 83 -3.23 10.02 4.53
C PHE A 83 -2.89 11.05 3.44
N ASN A 84 -2.07 12.04 3.79
CA ASN A 84 -1.71 13.13 2.86
C ASN A 84 -0.67 12.65 1.85
N CYS A 85 -1.12 11.88 0.86
CA CYS A 85 -0.30 11.43 -0.25
C CYS A 85 -0.78 12.02 -1.57
N SER A 86 0.12 12.08 -2.54
CA SER A 86 -0.17 12.47 -3.92
C SER A 86 0.20 11.34 -4.87
N PHE A 87 -0.51 11.26 -6.00
CA PHE A 87 -0.23 10.27 -7.03
C PHE A 87 0.26 10.94 -8.30
N ILE A 88 1.32 10.42 -8.89
CA ILE A 88 1.86 10.86 -10.18
C ILE A 88 1.97 9.64 -11.09
N ASN A 89 1.38 9.72 -12.28
CA ASN A 89 1.50 8.70 -13.30
C ASN A 89 2.57 9.09 -14.31
N LEU A 90 3.55 8.23 -14.51
CA LEU A 90 4.59 8.41 -15.51
C LEU A 90 4.68 7.18 -16.41
N THR A 91 4.97 7.42 -17.68
CA THR A 91 5.17 6.35 -18.66
C THR A 91 6.61 6.35 -19.15
N GLY A 92 7.28 5.23 -18.98
CA GLY A 92 8.60 4.98 -19.54
C GLY A 92 8.52 4.16 -20.81
N PHE A 93 9.52 4.31 -21.68
CA PHE A 93 9.58 3.66 -23.00
C PHE A 93 10.91 2.95 -23.21
N LYS A 94 10.85 1.85 -23.95
CA LYS A 94 12.03 1.15 -24.44
C LYS A 94 11.81 0.69 -25.88
N LYS A 95 12.70 1.11 -26.77
CA LYS A 95 12.79 0.60 -28.14
C LYS A 95 13.52 -0.73 -28.11
N LEU A 96 12.92 -1.78 -28.68
CA LEU A 96 13.40 -3.15 -28.66
C LEU A 96 13.92 -3.60 -30.02
N ASN A 97 13.43 -3.02 -31.12
CA ASN A 97 13.81 -3.37 -32.50
C ASN A 97 13.64 -4.88 -32.79
N GLY A 98 12.50 -5.45 -32.46
CA GLY A 98 12.21 -6.87 -32.62
C GLY A 98 12.82 -7.79 -31.57
N SER A 99 13.53 -7.24 -30.58
CA SER A 99 14.13 -8.04 -29.51
C SER A 99 13.13 -8.45 -28.44
N GLN A 100 13.51 -9.43 -27.62
CA GLN A 100 12.75 -9.90 -26.48
C GLN A 100 12.78 -8.89 -25.33
N ILE A 101 11.65 -8.73 -24.62
CA ILE A 101 11.59 -7.98 -23.37
C ILE A 101 12.28 -8.77 -22.28
N LEU A 102 13.34 -8.21 -21.71
CA LEU A 102 14.10 -8.77 -20.60
C LEU A 102 13.76 -8.04 -19.30
N LYS A 103 14.05 -8.66 -18.16
CA LYS A 103 13.90 -8.06 -16.83
C LYS A 103 14.65 -6.72 -16.70
N GLU A 104 15.82 -6.63 -17.35
CA GLU A 104 16.65 -5.43 -17.38
C GLU A 104 15.98 -4.25 -18.07
N ASN A 105 15.14 -4.50 -19.08
CA ASN A 105 14.38 -3.43 -19.76
C ASN A 105 13.37 -2.80 -18.81
N ILE A 106 12.71 -3.62 -17.97
CA ILE A 106 11.73 -3.18 -16.98
C ILE A 106 12.43 -2.41 -15.86
N THR A 107 13.54 -2.96 -15.35
CA THR A 107 14.36 -2.32 -14.32
C THR A 107 14.90 -0.96 -14.79
N TYR A 108 15.32 -0.87 -16.05
CA TYR A 108 15.76 0.38 -16.65
C TYR A 108 14.66 1.45 -16.65
N ILE A 109 13.45 1.09 -17.10
CA ILE A 109 12.30 2.00 -17.09
C ILE A 109 11.98 2.45 -15.66
N LEU A 110 11.89 1.49 -14.72
CA LEU A 110 11.59 1.79 -13.32
C LEU A 110 12.60 2.78 -12.72
N ASN A 111 13.89 2.53 -12.89
CA ASN A 111 14.94 3.39 -12.34
C ASN A 111 14.95 4.78 -13.00
N SER A 112 14.72 4.86 -14.32
CA SER A 112 14.61 6.13 -15.03
C SER A 112 13.42 6.95 -14.52
N LEU A 113 12.26 6.33 -14.31
CA LEU A 113 11.08 7.03 -13.80
C LEU A 113 11.24 7.45 -12.34
N LYS A 114 11.89 6.62 -11.48
CA LYS A 114 12.24 7.02 -10.11
C LYS A 114 13.11 8.27 -10.10
N SER A 115 14.17 8.29 -10.89
CA SER A 115 15.06 9.46 -10.98
C SER A 115 14.33 10.72 -11.44
N ASN A 116 13.36 10.58 -12.35
CA ASN A 116 12.53 11.71 -12.78
C ASN A 116 11.63 12.23 -11.64
N ILE A 117 11.05 11.33 -10.84
CA ILE A 117 10.26 11.73 -9.65
C ILE A 117 11.14 12.50 -8.66
N ASP A 118 12.33 12.02 -8.36
CA ASP A 118 13.26 12.68 -7.42
C ASP A 118 13.63 14.11 -7.88
N ILE A 119 13.67 14.35 -9.19
CA ILE A 119 13.93 15.68 -9.76
C ILE A 119 12.68 16.58 -9.67
N ILE A 120 11.50 16.05 -10.03
CA ILE A 120 10.24 16.82 -10.12
C ILE A 120 9.70 17.12 -8.72
N GLU A 121 9.80 16.15 -7.80
CA GLU A 121 9.19 16.16 -6.47
C GLU A 121 10.25 16.03 -5.36
N ASN A 122 11.28 16.86 -5.39
CA ASN A 122 12.44 16.78 -4.49
C ASN A 122 12.12 16.93 -2.99
N LYS A 123 10.89 17.37 -2.64
CA LYS A 123 10.40 17.48 -1.25
C LYS A 123 9.54 16.31 -0.83
N LYS A 124 9.39 15.29 -1.68
CA LYS A 124 8.57 14.12 -1.42
C LYS A 124 9.41 12.84 -1.51
N THR A 125 8.95 11.83 -0.81
CA THR A 125 9.51 10.46 -0.85
C THR A 125 8.51 9.54 -1.54
N ILE A 126 9.01 8.61 -2.35
CA ILE A 126 8.20 7.55 -2.95
C ILE A 126 7.85 6.53 -1.86
N LEU A 127 6.56 6.48 -1.49
CA LEU A 127 6.04 5.53 -0.53
C LEU A 127 5.75 4.18 -1.19
N HIS A 128 5.13 4.20 -2.37
CA HIS A 128 4.80 2.99 -3.12
C HIS A 128 4.75 3.25 -4.63
N ILE A 129 4.92 2.18 -5.41
CA ILE A 129 4.85 2.22 -6.87
C ILE A 129 3.90 1.14 -7.34
N PHE A 130 2.86 1.54 -8.06
CA PHE A 130 1.88 0.63 -8.63
C PHE A 130 2.13 0.47 -10.14
N ASN A 131 1.97 -0.75 -10.63
CA ASN A 131 1.93 -1.02 -12.06
C ASN A 131 0.54 -0.63 -12.58
N SER A 132 0.48 0.34 -13.50
CA SER A 132 -0.79 0.80 -14.05
C SER A 132 -1.10 0.17 -15.39
N LYS A 133 -0.10 0.09 -16.30
CA LYS A 133 -0.35 -0.38 -17.65
C LYS A 133 0.93 -0.85 -18.35
N TYR A 134 0.83 -1.96 -19.02
CA TYR A 134 1.85 -2.44 -19.96
C TYR A 134 1.35 -2.33 -21.41
N CYS A 135 2.19 -1.87 -22.32
CA CYS A 135 1.90 -1.86 -23.76
C CYS A 135 3.10 -2.37 -24.54
N LEU A 136 2.83 -3.24 -25.53
CA LEU A 136 3.79 -3.71 -26.53
C LEU A 136 3.22 -3.42 -27.91
N ASP A 137 3.97 -2.70 -28.73
CA ASP A 137 3.57 -2.29 -30.08
C ASP A 137 2.17 -1.66 -30.11
N LYS A 138 1.91 -0.73 -29.17
CA LYS A 138 0.64 0.00 -28.96
C LYS A 138 -0.53 -0.88 -28.47
N LYS A 139 -0.33 -2.18 -28.23
CA LYS A 139 -1.37 -3.06 -27.67
C LYS A 139 -1.20 -3.14 -26.15
N LYS A 140 -2.31 -2.95 -25.42
CA LYS A 140 -2.35 -3.18 -23.98
C LYS A 140 -2.14 -4.66 -23.66
N ILE A 141 -1.34 -4.95 -22.63
CA ILE A 141 -1.05 -6.29 -22.14
C ILE A 141 -1.45 -6.35 -20.67
N GLU A 142 -2.07 -7.43 -20.24
CA GLU A 142 -2.58 -7.60 -18.87
C GLU A 142 -1.47 -7.96 -17.87
N ASN A 143 -0.54 -8.81 -18.31
CA ASN A 143 0.55 -9.30 -17.47
C ASN A 143 1.89 -8.70 -17.87
N LEU A 144 2.86 -8.78 -16.95
CA LEU A 144 4.24 -8.33 -17.19
C LEU A 144 4.83 -9.06 -18.40
N PRO A 145 5.19 -8.36 -19.49
CA PRO A 145 5.47 -8.97 -20.79
C PRO A 145 6.90 -9.51 -20.96
N ILE A 146 7.51 -10.02 -19.90
CA ILE A 146 8.86 -10.62 -19.97
C ILE A 146 8.81 -11.83 -20.93
N GLY A 147 9.75 -11.88 -21.84
CA GLY A 147 9.86 -12.96 -22.80
C GLY A 147 9.13 -12.72 -24.12
N LEU A 148 8.27 -11.70 -24.23
CA LEU A 148 7.61 -11.34 -25.47
C LEU A 148 8.55 -10.55 -26.38
N PHE A 149 8.37 -10.72 -27.70
CA PHE A 149 9.11 -9.98 -28.72
C PHE A 149 8.28 -8.83 -29.25
N GLY A 150 8.91 -7.69 -29.56
CA GLY A 150 8.25 -6.53 -30.13
C GLY A 150 9.23 -5.41 -30.48
N ASP A 151 8.71 -4.34 -31.05
CA ASP A 151 9.52 -3.18 -31.44
C ASP A 151 9.55 -2.10 -30.36
N PHE A 152 8.44 -1.94 -29.65
CA PHE A 152 8.25 -0.83 -28.74
C PHE A 152 7.52 -1.27 -27.46
N TYR A 153 8.20 -1.17 -26.33
CA TYR A 153 7.61 -1.43 -25.01
C TYR A 153 7.41 -0.13 -24.25
N SER A 154 6.24 0.02 -23.65
CA SER A 154 5.98 1.10 -22.68
C SER A 154 5.37 0.55 -21.39
N HIS A 155 5.73 1.18 -20.29
CA HIS A 155 5.29 0.85 -18.94
C HIS A 155 4.85 2.11 -18.22
N GLU A 156 3.57 2.16 -17.86
CA GLU A 156 3.01 3.22 -17.03
C GLU A 156 3.02 2.79 -15.57
N LEU A 157 3.59 3.63 -14.72
CA LEU A 157 3.68 3.45 -13.28
C LEU A 157 2.95 4.58 -12.57
N SER A 158 2.23 4.26 -11.50
CA SER A 158 1.64 5.23 -10.57
C SER A 158 2.49 5.29 -9.32
N PHE A 159 3.07 6.44 -9.04
CA PHE A 159 3.89 6.70 -7.86
C PHE A 159 3.03 7.33 -6.76
N CYS A 160 2.96 6.69 -5.61
CA CYS A 160 2.39 7.24 -4.39
C CYS A 160 3.49 7.99 -3.64
N LEU A 161 3.33 9.28 -3.43
CA LEU A 161 4.31 10.17 -2.83
C LEU A 161 3.80 10.77 -1.52
N ILE A 162 4.70 10.89 -0.56
CA ILE A 162 4.47 11.55 0.73
C ILE A 162 5.48 12.67 0.93
N ASN A 163 5.09 13.74 1.61
CA ASN A 163 6.04 14.78 1.98
C ASN A 163 7.13 14.23 2.91
N ASN A 164 8.37 14.68 2.72
CA ASN A 164 9.51 14.23 3.52
C ASN A 164 9.33 14.49 5.03
N ASN A 165 8.56 15.51 5.39
CA ASN A 165 8.28 15.82 6.80
C ASN A 165 7.28 14.85 7.44
N ASP A 166 6.39 14.25 6.64
CA ASP A 166 5.36 13.31 7.10
C ASP A 166 5.87 11.85 7.09
N TYR A 167 7.05 11.62 6.47
CA TYR A 167 7.67 10.29 6.36
C TYR A 167 8.55 9.93 7.58
N LYS A 168 8.95 10.91 8.38
CA LYS A 168 9.81 10.73 9.57
C LYS A 168 8.99 10.39 10.79
#